data_aee7480fa95a5f8a2527957da5af2812
#
_entry.id   aee7480fa95a5f8a2527957da5af2812
#
_cell.length_a   1.000
_cell.length_b   1.000
_cell.length_c   1.000
_cell.angle_alpha   90.00
_cell.angle_beta   90.00
_cell.angle_gamma   90.00
#
_symmetry.space_group_name_H-M   'P 1'
#
loop_
_entity.id
_entity.type
_entity.pdbx_description
1 polymer ?
#
loop_
_entity_poly.entity_id
_entity_poly.type
_entity_poly.pdbx_seq_one_letter_code
_entity_poly.pdbx_strand_id
1 'polypeptide(L)'
;MRTRRLTGCCWFICWLTLTFPVFATEPGRTPPNVLLICVDDLKPILGSYGDTNVQTPNLDRLAARGLRFDRAYCNQAVCSPSRNALLTSLRPQTLGVYDLPTNFRQGKPDAVTIGQHFRSQGYFAESLGKIFHVGHGNSDDALSWDVPAWKAKVSQYADPQNAADSSAGTDGKGQPFESADVPDHHYADGQTADEAIRRLSAARDRGKPFFLAVGFLKPHLPFVAPRRYWDLYNREQFQLAKVRTPPVGAPDWAPQFGGELRNYRGVPAQGQLPDDLQRTLIHGYHAAISYMDAQAGRVLDALQQLGLDSNTIVVLWGDHGWHLGDHGMWCKHTNYEQAARIPLIISAPGKRAGEHTNCLVETVDIYPTLAELAGLPLPPKVDGRSFAAVFADSEAVHRDHVIHVYPRSAGPGGSLLGRAIRTEQHRLVEWKPIATTEAQVQPIYELYDYAADPAEQRNLAADQPGVVETLVRLLEQHPAPRPQVRSAGSQNTKTKSGTKSATGNNQNRGVMFERRDIDQDGKLSKEEFLKGQSDPEMAPARFTKFDVNQDGFLSRNEFVSSGAKP
;
A
#
# COMPACT_ATOMS: atom_id res chain seq x y z
N MET A 1 71.27 -42.71 37.12
CA MET A 1 69.97 -42.33 37.65
C MET A 1 69.67 -40.90 37.26
N ARG A 2 68.80 -40.68 36.28
CA ARG A 2 68.41 -39.33 35.81
C ARG A 2 66.90 -39.24 35.93
N THR A 3 66.43 -38.42 36.87
CA THR A 3 65.01 -38.13 37.09
C THR A 3 64.55 -37.03 36.11
N ARG A 4 63.60 -37.35 35.25
CA ARG A 4 62.87 -36.38 34.39
C ARG A 4 61.71 -35.74 35.18
N ARG A 5 61.70 -34.41 35.27
CA ARG A 5 60.56 -33.63 35.72
C ARG A 5 59.58 -33.39 34.55
N LEU A 6 58.33 -33.78 34.71
CA LEU A 6 57.23 -33.42 33.84
C LEU A 6 56.66 -32.04 34.29
N THR A 7 56.73 -31.04 33.41
CA THR A 7 56.03 -29.76 33.57
C THR A 7 54.65 -29.85 32.95
N GLY A 8 53.60 -29.83 33.78
CA GLY A 8 52.23 -29.75 33.35
C GLY A 8 51.84 -28.31 32.94
N CYS A 9 51.37 -28.14 31.71
CA CYS A 9 50.84 -26.91 31.18
C CYS A 9 49.34 -26.88 31.47
N CYS A 10 48.90 -26.05 32.45
CA CYS A 10 47.49 -25.76 32.66
C CYS A 10 47.00 -24.75 31.63
N TRP A 11 46.13 -25.17 30.74
CA TRP A 11 45.38 -24.28 29.85
C TRP A 11 44.17 -23.71 30.64
N PHE A 12 44.21 -22.41 30.95
CA PHE A 12 43.07 -21.67 31.45
C PHE A 12 42.19 -21.30 30.23
N ILE A 13 41.05 -21.98 30.08
CA ILE A 13 40.00 -21.58 29.14
C ILE A 13 39.23 -20.44 29.80
N CYS A 14 39.48 -19.22 29.34
CA CYS A 14 38.75 -18.04 29.75
C CYS A 14 37.38 -18.05 28.98
N TRP A 15 36.31 -18.38 29.65
CA TRP A 15 34.95 -18.21 29.14
C TRP A 15 34.60 -16.73 29.14
N LEU A 16 34.67 -16.08 27.99
CA LEU A 16 34.06 -14.77 27.80
C LEU A 16 32.52 -14.94 27.78
N THR A 17 31.87 -14.67 28.88
CA THR A 17 30.43 -14.50 28.93
C THR A 17 30.07 -13.18 28.27
N LEU A 18 29.61 -13.23 27.03
CA LEU A 18 28.94 -12.14 26.35
C LEU A 18 27.61 -11.87 27.10
N THR A 19 27.62 -10.95 28.02
CA THR A 19 26.39 -10.41 28.62
C THR A 19 25.77 -9.45 27.60
N PHE A 20 24.73 -9.91 26.91
CA PHE A 20 23.83 -9.01 26.18
C PHE A 20 23.17 -8.10 27.22
N PRO A 21 23.06 -6.78 26.98
CA PRO A 21 22.30 -5.92 27.86
C PRO A 21 20.83 -6.34 27.77
N VAL A 22 20.34 -7.01 28.80
CA VAL A 22 18.90 -7.12 29.06
C VAL A 22 18.46 -5.70 29.42
N PHE A 23 17.75 -5.03 28.53
CA PHE A 23 17.03 -3.80 28.87
C PHE A 23 16.00 -4.15 29.95
N ALA A 24 16.40 -4.05 31.20
CA ALA A 24 15.50 -4.17 32.32
C ALA A 24 14.56 -2.95 32.26
N THR A 25 13.27 -3.19 32.00
CA THR A 25 12.20 -2.21 32.26
C THR A 25 12.32 -1.81 33.73
N GLU A 26 12.35 -0.51 34.01
CA GLU A 26 12.30 -0.03 35.39
C GLU A 26 11.09 -0.68 36.10
N PRO A 27 11.29 -1.30 37.28
CA PRO A 27 10.21 -1.96 37.98
C PRO A 27 9.13 -0.93 38.35
N GLY A 28 7.91 -1.08 37.78
CA GLY A 28 6.75 -0.25 38.07
C GLY A 28 6.22 0.63 36.96
N ARG A 29 6.87 0.71 35.77
CA ARG A 29 6.33 1.47 34.65
C ARG A 29 5.40 0.59 33.80
N THR A 30 4.12 0.96 33.72
CA THR A 30 3.17 0.31 32.82
C THR A 30 3.63 0.51 31.38
N PRO A 31 3.74 -0.57 30.56
CA PRO A 31 4.11 -0.44 29.16
C PRO A 31 3.13 0.50 28.43
N PRO A 32 3.61 1.38 27.53
CA PRO A 32 2.73 2.28 26.80
C PRO A 32 1.81 1.51 25.86
N ASN A 33 0.57 1.95 25.73
CA ASN A 33 -0.33 1.49 24.68
C ASN A 33 0.15 1.94 23.31
N VAL A 34 -0.39 1.35 22.24
CA VAL A 34 -0.14 1.76 20.86
C VAL A 34 -1.47 1.99 20.14
N LEU A 35 -1.66 3.20 19.61
CA LEU A 35 -2.71 3.54 18.65
C LEU A 35 -2.06 3.79 17.28
N LEU A 36 -2.25 2.85 16.35
CA LEU A 36 -1.72 2.93 14.99
C LEU A 36 -2.84 3.37 14.04
N ILE A 37 -2.80 4.62 13.58
CA ILE A 37 -3.72 5.18 12.60
C ILE A 37 -3.12 5.02 11.20
N CYS A 38 -3.72 4.17 10.39
CA CYS A 38 -3.35 3.93 8.99
C CYS A 38 -4.33 4.65 8.07
N VAL A 39 -3.83 5.38 7.09
CA VAL A 39 -4.65 6.14 6.12
C VAL A 39 -4.32 5.69 4.71
N ASP A 40 -5.36 5.43 3.90
CA ASP A 40 -5.22 4.90 2.54
C ASP A 40 -5.08 6.04 1.52
N ASP A 41 -4.08 5.95 0.63
CA ASP A 41 -3.81 6.93 -0.45
C ASP A 41 -3.48 8.36 0.04
N LEU A 42 -2.96 8.54 1.25
CA LEU A 42 -2.67 9.86 1.80
C LEU A 42 -1.26 10.33 1.43
N LYS A 43 -1.15 11.32 0.55
CA LYS A 43 0.13 12.03 0.33
C LYS A 43 0.37 13.09 1.43
N PRO A 44 1.62 13.55 1.64
CA PRO A 44 1.95 14.49 2.72
C PRO A 44 1.53 15.94 2.41
N ILE A 45 0.24 16.16 2.10
CA ILE A 45 -0.39 17.48 1.95
C ILE A 45 -1.30 17.75 3.16
N LEU A 46 -0.69 17.95 4.33
CA LEU A 46 -1.35 18.31 5.58
C LEU A 46 -0.90 19.71 6.00
N GLY A 47 -1.67 20.41 6.82
CA GLY A 47 -1.29 21.72 7.35
C GLY A 47 0.07 21.68 8.04
N SER A 48 0.31 20.65 8.86
CA SER A 48 1.59 20.41 9.53
C SER A 48 2.76 20.15 8.58
N TYR A 49 2.52 19.73 7.32
CA TYR A 49 3.54 19.58 6.27
C TYR A 49 3.68 20.84 5.39
N GLY A 50 3.02 21.94 5.77
CA GLY A 50 3.11 23.23 5.08
C GLY A 50 2.11 23.42 3.93
N ASP A 51 1.16 22.51 3.73
CA ASP A 51 0.08 22.73 2.77
C ASP A 51 -0.94 23.72 3.35
N THR A 52 -1.16 24.82 2.65
CA THR A 52 -2.08 25.89 3.07
C THR A 52 -3.48 25.74 2.50
N ASN A 53 -3.70 24.79 1.60
CA ASN A 53 -4.98 24.58 0.94
C ASN A 53 -5.85 23.55 1.66
N VAL A 54 -5.24 22.65 2.44
CA VAL A 54 -5.95 21.57 3.14
C VAL A 54 -6.27 21.98 4.59
N GLN A 55 -7.40 21.52 5.10
CA GLN A 55 -7.79 21.72 6.50
C GLN A 55 -7.67 20.40 7.26
N THR A 56 -6.64 20.30 8.11
CA THR A 56 -6.32 19.10 8.90
C THR A 56 -6.00 19.42 10.36
N PRO A 57 -6.90 20.16 11.08
CA PRO A 57 -6.59 20.68 12.41
C PRO A 57 -6.30 19.58 13.44
N ASN A 58 -6.84 18.36 13.27
CA ASN A 58 -6.65 17.29 14.23
C ASN A 58 -5.30 16.58 14.05
N LEU A 59 -4.89 16.36 12.80
CA LEU A 59 -3.57 15.81 12.49
C LEU A 59 -2.47 16.83 12.76
N ASP A 60 -2.74 18.13 12.55
CA ASP A 60 -1.83 19.21 12.91
C ASP A 60 -1.64 19.29 14.44
N ARG A 61 -2.71 19.08 15.21
CA ARG A 61 -2.64 18.95 16.69
C ARG A 61 -1.83 17.71 17.09
N LEU A 62 -1.94 16.59 16.37
CA LEU A 62 -1.10 15.41 16.60
C LEU A 62 0.38 15.71 16.30
N ALA A 63 0.68 16.40 15.21
CA ALA A 63 2.04 16.84 14.87
C ALA A 63 2.63 17.78 15.94
N ALA A 64 1.83 18.70 16.47
CA ALA A 64 2.25 19.62 17.53
C ALA A 64 2.61 18.92 18.86
N ARG A 65 2.16 17.68 19.08
CA ARG A 65 2.51 16.86 20.26
C ARG A 65 3.34 15.63 19.93
N GLY A 66 3.82 15.51 18.70
CA GLY A 66 4.64 14.39 18.21
C GLY A 66 5.87 14.86 17.46
N LEU A 67 6.53 13.92 16.82
CA LEU A 67 7.61 14.14 15.86
C LEU A 67 7.08 13.85 14.45
N ARG A 68 7.18 14.84 13.55
CA ARG A 68 6.83 14.72 12.14
C ARG A 68 8.06 14.33 11.33
N PHE A 69 7.92 13.37 10.44
CA PHE A 69 8.98 12.92 9.53
C PHE A 69 8.75 13.50 8.13
N ASP A 70 9.63 14.39 7.69
CA ASP A 70 9.50 15.07 6.40
C ASP A 70 9.94 14.19 5.22
N ARG A 71 10.72 13.12 5.49
CA ARG A 71 11.28 12.19 4.49
C ARG A 71 10.99 10.73 4.83
N ALA A 72 9.70 10.41 5.01
CA ALA A 72 9.23 9.04 5.16
C ALA A 72 8.76 8.48 3.82
N TYR A 73 9.08 7.21 3.55
CA TYR A 73 8.81 6.56 2.26
C TYR A 73 8.18 5.19 2.42
N CYS A 74 7.19 4.89 1.56
CA CYS A 74 6.69 3.54 1.42
C CYS A 74 7.67 2.67 0.63
N ASN A 75 7.62 1.34 0.81
CA ASN A 75 8.49 0.43 0.08
C ASN A 75 7.94 0.03 -1.29
N GLN A 76 6.63 0.26 -1.52
CA GLN A 76 5.98 0.14 -2.83
C GLN A 76 4.68 0.94 -2.82
N ALA A 77 4.45 1.77 -3.84
CA ALA A 77 3.27 2.63 -3.93
C ALA A 77 2.03 1.87 -4.41
N VAL A 78 1.59 0.89 -3.61
CA VAL A 78 0.33 0.15 -3.76
C VAL A 78 -0.05 -0.50 -2.42
N CYS A 79 -1.35 -0.51 -2.09
CA CYS A 79 -1.87 -0.78 -0.76
C CYS A 79 -1.35 -2.10 -0.14
N SER A 80 -1.52 -3.28 -0.80
CA SER A 80 -1.17 -4.57 -0.19
C SER A 80 0.32 -4.69 0.13
N PRO A 81 1.27 -4.49 -0.80
CA PRO A 81 2.70 -4.55 -0.52
C PRO A 81 3.17 -3.53 0.53
N SER A 82 2.66 -2.29 0.50
CA SER A 82 3.03 -1.27 1.49
C SER A 82 2.53 -1.64 2.88
N ARG A 83 1.27 -2.10 3.00
CA ARG A 83 0.68 -2.54 4.28
C ARG A 83 1.37 -3.78 4.82
N ASN A 84 1.75 -4.72 3.95
CA ASN A 84 2.56 -5.88 4.32
C ASN A 84 3.93 -5.44 4.85
N ALA A 85 4.58 -4.43 4.24
CA ALA A 85 5.85 -3.90 4.71
C ALA A 85 5.74 -3.29 6.13
N LEU A 86 4.69 -2.51 6.41
CA LEU A 86 4.40 -2.00 7.76
C LEU A 86 4.20 -3.14 8.76
N LEU A 87 3.33 -4.09 8.41
CA LEU A 87 2.83 -5.09 9.35
C LEU A 87 3.82 -6.22 9.62
N THR A 88 4.76 -6.49 8.71
CA THR A 88 5.76 -7.55 8.85
C THR A 88 7.20 -7.04 9.02
N SER A 89 7.42 -5.73 8.77
CA SER A 89 8.76 -5.15 8.65
C SER A 89 9.64 -5.86 7.59
N LEU A 90 9.00 -6.44 6.56
CA LEU A 90 9.65 -7.09 5.43
C LEU A 90 9.29 -6.35 4.13
N ARG A 91 10.33 -6.01 3.35
CA ARG A 91 10.13 -5.33 2.06
C ARG A 91 9.41 -6.22 1.05
N PRO A 92 8.71 -5.66 0.05
CA PRO A 92 8.08 -6.43 -1.02
C PRO A 92 9.03 -7.42 -1.70
N GLN A 93 10.29 -7.03 -1.92
CA GLN A 93 11.30 -7.91 -2.52
C GLN A 93 11.71 -9.09 -1.62
N THR A 94 11.67 -8.93 -0.30
CA THR A 94 11.90 -10.02 0.66
C THR A 94 10.70 -10.95 0.73
N LEU A 95 9.48 -10.40 0.66
CA LEU A 95 8.24 -11.18 0.63
C LEU A 95 8.04 -11.89 -0.72
N GLY A 96 8.53 -11.31 -1.83
CA GLY A 96 8.17 -11.73 -3.18
C GLY A 96 6.70 -11.42 -3.51
N VAL A 97 6.14 -10.35 -2.92
CA VAL A 97 4.73 -9.95 -3.08
C VAL A 97 4.68 -8.50 -3.55
N TYR A 98 4.28 -8.29 -4.81
CA TYR A 98 4.25 -6.98 -5.46
C TYR A 98 2.85 -6.58 -5.94
N ASP A 99 1.84 -7.44 -5.72
CA ASP A 99 0.48 -7.27 -6.22
C ASP A 99 -0.57 -7.20 -5.08
N LEU A 100 -1.83 -6.96 -5.44
CA LEU A 100 -2.93 -6.88 -4.48
C LEU A 100 -3.47 -8.26 -4.03
N PRO A 101 -3.60 -9.27 -4.92
CA PRO A 101 -4.26 -10.54 -4.58
C PRO A 101 -3.42 -11.49 -3.74
N THR A 102 -2.09 -11.37 -3.76
CA THR A 102 -1.22 -12.34 -3.08
C THR A 102 -1.12 -12.04 -1.58
N ASN A 103 -1.49 -13.00 -0.74
CA ASN A 103 -1.31 -12.88 0.70
C ASN A 103 0.18 -13.04 1.07
N PHE A 104 0.68 -12.21 1.98
CA PHE A 104 2.09 -12.20 2.38
C PHE A 104 2.56 -13.53 2.96
N ARG A 105 1.66 -14.32 3.59
CA ARG A 105 1.98 -15.63 4.14
C ARG A 105 2.33 -16.67 3.07
N GLN A 106 1.94 -16.44 1.83
CA GLN A 106 2.39 -17.27 0.71
C GLN A 106 3.88 -17.06 0.40
N GLY A 107 4.37 -15.84 0.60
CA GLY A 107 5.78 -15.49 0.46
C GLY A 107 6.62 -15.82 1.69
N LYS A 108 6.04 -15.61 2.88
CA LYS A 108 6.69 -15.77 4.19
C LYS A 108 5.69 -16.31 5.22
N PRO A 109 5.43 -17.63 5.25
CA PRO A 109 4.46 -18.24 6.18
C PRO A 109 4.81 -18.01 7.66
N ASP A 110 6.10 -17.93 7.97
CA ASP A 110 6.69 -17.76 9.30
C ASP A 110 6.86 -16.28 9.72
N ALA A 111 6.42 -15.31 8.92
CA ALA A 111 6.51 -13.90 9.26
C ALA A 111 5.70 -13.60 10.53
N VAL A 112 6.32 -12.93 11.49
CA VAL A 112 5.66 -12.44 12.70
C VAL A 112 5.21 -11.00 12.45
N THR A 113 3.89 -10.78 12.44
CA THR A 113 3.35 -9.43 12.26
C THR A 113 3.49 -8.59 13.52
N ILE A 114 3.42 -7.26 13.39
CA ILE A 114 3.45 -6.35 14.53
C ILE A 114 2.34 -6.69 15.55
N GLY A 115 1.13 -7.00 15.09
CA GLY A 115 0.03 -7.44 15.96
C GLY A 115 0.37 -8.71 16.72
N GLN A 116 0.91 -9.76 16.05
CA GLN A 116 1.36 -10.99 16.69
C GLN A 116 2.47 -10.72 17.72
N HIS A 117 3.42 -9.85 17.39
CA HIS A 117 4.51 -9.51 18.29
C HIS A 117 3.99 -8.86 19.57
N PHE A 118 3.19 -7.81 19.45
CA PHE A 118 2.61 -7.15 20.62
C PHE A 118 1.75 -8.11 21.47
N ARG A 119 0.94 -8.98 20.84
CA ARG A 119 0.19 -10.04 21.53
C ARG A 119 1.10 -10.95 22.33
N SER A 120 2.22 -11.40 21.76
CA SER A 120 3.17 -12.29 22.45
C SER A 120 3.83 -11.61 23.66
N GLN A 121 3.80 -10.28 23.70
CA GLN A 121 4.31 -9.47 24.82
C GLN A 121 3.20 -9.02 25.79
N GLY A 122 2.01 -9.65 25.73
CA GLY A 122 0.93 -9.43 26.70
C GLY A 122 -0.03 -8.28 26.36
N TYR A 123 0.11 -7.63 25.22
CA TYR A 123 -0.85 -6.64 24.71
C TYR A 123 -2.12 -7.31 24.21
N PHE A 124 -3.24 -6.58 24.26
CA PHE A 124 -4.46 -6.96 23.57
C PHE A 124 -4.49 -6.24 22.23
N ALA A 125 -4.35 -7.01 21.13
CA ALA A 125 -4.21 -6.47 19.79
C ALA A 125 -5.52 -6.57 18.99
N GLU A 126 -5.96 -5.45 18.42
CA GLU A 126 -7.20 -5.33 17.65
C GLU A 126 -6.96 -4.52 16.37
N SER A 127 -7.78 -4.79 15.33
CA SER A 127 -7.77 -3.99 14.11
C SER A 127 -9.17 -3.62 13.64
N LEU A 128 -9.29 -2.40 13.11
CA LEU A 128 -10.52 -1.79 12.61
C LEU A 128 -10.27 -1.17 11.23
N GLY A 129 -11.23 -1.32 10.32
CA GLY A 129 -11.16 -0.71 8.99
C GLY A 129 -10.10 -1.32 8.09
N LYS A 130 -9.34 -0.49 7.36
CA LYS A 130 -8.35 -0.94 6.37
C LYS A 130 -6.93 -1.02 6.97
N ILE A 131 -6.57 -2.15 7.55
CA ILE A 131 -5.21 -2.45 8.06
C ILE A 131 -4.49 -3.36 7.07
N PHE A 132 -4.89 -4.62 6.91
CA PHE A 132 -4.49 -5.42 5.76
C PHE A 132 -5.32 -5.05 4.52
N HIS A 133 -4.76 -5.27 3.33
CA HIS A 133 -5.55 -5.20 2.11
C HIS A 133 -6.42 -6.46 1.98
N VAL A 134 -7.74 -6.29 2.00
CA VAL A 134 -8.70 -7.37 1.83
C VAL A 134 -9.53 -7.12 0.57
N GLY A 135 -9.66 -8.15 -0.23
CA GLY A 135 -10.26 -8.08 -1.56
C GLY A 135 -9.29 -8.57 -2.63
N HIS A 136 -9.71 -8.62 -3.88
CA HIS A 136 -8.93 -9.14 -5.00
C HIS A 136 -8.38 -10.57 -4.77
N GLY A 137 -9.00 -11.36 -3.89
CA GLY A 137 -8.51 -12.68 -3.49
C GLY A 137 -7.60 -12.69 -2.25
N ASN A 138 -7.26 -11.54 -1.70
CA ASN A 138 -6.47 -11.42 -0.48
C ASN A 138 -7.37 -11.33 0.78
N SER A 139 -6.83 -11.71 1.92
CA SER A 139 -7.54 -11.79 3.20
C SER A 139 -6.80 -11.08 4.32
N ASP A 140 -7.50 -10.85 5.42
CA ASP A 140 -6.91 -10.43 6.70
C ASP A 140 -6.08 -11.58 7.32
N ASP A 141 -5.24 -11.25 8.29
CA ASP A 141 -4.42 -12.20 9.02
C ASP A 141 -4.96 -12.42 10.44
N ALA A 142 -5.72 -13.48 10.63
CA ALA A 142 -6.33 -13.80 11.93
C ALA A 142 -5.30 -14.05 13.04
N LEU A 143 -4.06 -14.40 12.72
CA LEU A 143 -3.01 -14.60 13.71
C LEU A 143 -2.53 -13.28 14.33
N SER A 144 -2.75 -12.16 13.66
CA SER A 144 -2.32 -10.84 14.10
C SER A 144 -3.14 -10.29 15.27
N TRP A 145 -4.38 -10.75 15.48
CA TRP A 145 -5.37 -10.10 16.35
C TRP A 145 -5.95 -11.03 17.39
N ASP A 146 -6.35 -10.49 18.55
CA ASP A 146 -7.05 -11.23 19.61
C ASP A 146 -8.52 -11.46 19.28
N VAL A 147 -9.11 -10.59 18.46
CA VAL A 147 -10.48 -10.69 17.96
C VAL A 147 -10.49 -10.49 16.44
N PRO A 148 -11.50 -11.00 15.73
CA PRO A 148 -11.60 -10.77 14.29
C PRO A 148 -11.57 -9.27 13.94
N ALA A 149 -10.83 -8.92 12.89
CA ALA A 149 -10.76 -7.56 12.37
C ALA A 149 -12.16 -7.03 12.03
N TRP A 150 -12.47 -5.84 12.55
CA TRP A 150 -13.77 -5.22 12.31
C TRP A 150 -13.73 -4.33 11.07
N LYS A 151 -14.80 -4.34 10.28
CA LYS A 151 -14.99 -3.48 9.12
C LYS A 151 -16.42 -2.97 9.05
N ALA A 152 -16.56 -1.71 8.67
CA ALA A 152 -17.86 -1.12 8.37
C ALA A 152 -18.52 -1.87 7.20
N LYS A 153 -19.82 -2.10 7.30
CA LYS A 153 -20.64 -2.75 6.26
C LYS A 153 -21.62 -1.73 5.69
N VAL A 154 -21.10 -0.78 4.94
CA VAL A 154 -21.86 0.32 4.33
C VAL A 154 -21.49 0.51 2.88
N SER A 155 -22.38 1.13 2.11
CA SER A 155 -22.09 1.55 0.75
C SER A 155 -20.96 2.57 0.73
N GLN A 156 -20.19 2.57 -0.35
CA GLN A 156 -19.22 3.63 -0.62
C GLN A 156 -19.87 4.96 -0.99
N TYR A 157 -21.13 4.94 -1.46
CA TYR A 157 -21.88 6.08 -1.95
C TYR A 157 -23.19 6.23 -1.20
N ALA A 158 -23.63 7.47 -1.03
CA ALA A 158 -24.95 7.81 -0.56
C ALA A 158 -25.97 7.86 -1.72
N ASP A 159 -25.54 8.28 -2.91
CA ASP A 159 -26.36 8.29 -4.12
C ASP A 159 -26.65 6.84 -4.58
N PRO A 160 -27.94 6.44 -4.66
CA PRO A 160 -28.32 5.10 -5.08
C PRO A 160 -27.81 4.71 -6.47
N GLN A 161 -27.72 5.65 -7.42
CA GLN A 161 -27.22 5.38 -8.77
C GLN A 161 -25.73 5.03 -8.74
N ASN A 162 -24.90 5.81 -7.99
CA ASN A 162 -23.49 5.51 -7.81
C ASN A 162 -23.27 4.18 -7.07
N ALA A 163 -24.11 3.88 -6.09
CA ALA A 163 -24.08 2.62 -5.35
C ALA A 163 -24.46 1.42 -6.24
N ALA A 164 -25.47 1.55 -7.10
CA ALA A 164 -25.89 0.51 -8.04
C ALA A 164 -24.80 0.21 -9.07
N ASP A 165 -24.19 1.23 -9.67
CA ASP A 165 -23.10 1.08 -10.63
C ASP A 165 -21.91 0.33 -10.00
N SER A 166 -21.58 0.62 -8.74
CA SER A 166 -20.48 -0.06 -8.02
C SER A 166 -20.76 -1.52 -7.70
N SER A 167 -22.03 -1.91 -7.50
CA SER A 167 -22.43 -3.27 -7.12
C SER A 167 -22.64 -4.19 -8.32
N ALA A 168 -22.88 -3.64 -9.52
CA ALA A 168 -23.25 -4.41 -10.71
C ALA A 168 -22.09 -5.25 -11.30
N GLY A 169 -20.84 -5.08 -10.81
CA GLY A 169 -19.68 -5.84 -11.32
C GLY A 169 -19.39 -5.62 -12.81
N THR A 170 -20.10 -4.70 -13.43
CA THR A 170 -19.90 -4.25 -14.81
C THR A 170 -18.71 -3.27 -14.85
N ASP A 171 -18.12 -3.05 -16.01
CA ASP A 171 -16.93 -2.22 -16.26
C ASP A 171 -17.07 -0.72 -15.89
N GLY A 172 -18.05 -0.35 -15.07
CA GLY A 172 -18.35 1.01 -14.63
C GLY A 172 -18.53 1.10 -13.13
N LYS A 173 -17.49 1.56 -12.42
CA LYS A 173 -17.64 2.09 -11.06
C LYS A 173 -18.49 3.36 -11.13
N GLY A 174 -19.17 3.73 -10.02
CA GLY A 174 -19.88 5.01 -9.89
C GLY A 174 -19.01 6.23 -10.21
N GLN A 175 -19.44 7.42 -9.87
CA GLN A 175 -18.65 8.65 -10.03
C GLN A 175 -17.35 8.58 -9.20
N PRO A 176 -16.23 9.19 -9.64
CA PRO A 176 -14.98 9.22 -8.87
C PRO A 176 -15.05 10.13 -7.63
N PHE A 177 -16.14 10.81 -7.42
CA PHE A 177 -16.39 11.71 -6.27
C PHE A 177 -17.88 11.79 -5.94
N GLU A 178 -18.19 12.18 -4.70
CA GLU A 178 -19.56 12.45 -4.27
C GLU A 178 -19.57 13.40 -3.07
N SER A 179 -20.49 14.36 -3.09
CA SER A 179 -20.76 15.34 -2.03
C SER A 179 -22.22 15.25 -1.59
N ALA A 180 -22.53 14.31 -0.71
CA ALA A 180 -23.89 14.13 -0.20
C ALA A 180 -24.10 14.82 1.15
N ASP A 181 -25.32 15.34 1.37
CA ASP A 181 -25.71 15.91 2.66
C ASP A 181 -26.11 14.79 3.63
N VAL A 182 -25.10 14.16 4.24
CA VAL A 182 -25.26 13.01 5.13
C VAL A 182 -24.37 13.18 6.37
N PRO A 183 -24.69 12.53 7.51
CA PRO A 183 -23.83 12.53 8.67
C PRO A 183 -22.57 11.68 8.43
N ASP A 184 -21.50 11.90 9.24
CA ASP A 184 -20.22 11.21 9.11
C ASP A 184 -20.33 9.69 9.16
N HIS A 185 -21.14 9.15 10.07
CA HIS A 185 -21.34 7.71 10.21
C HIS A 185 -22.09 7.05 9.04
N HIS A 186 -22.55 7.84 8.04
CA HIS A 186 -23.08 7.29 6.80
C HIS A 186 -22.01 6.54 6.02
N TYR A 187 -20.77 7.01 6.04
CA TYR A 187 -19.64 6.37 5.38
C TYR A 187 -18.77 5.56 6.34
N ALA A 188 -17.96 4.68 5.77
CA ALA A 188 -17.16 3.70 6.51
C ALA A 188 -16.21 4.32 7.55
N ASP A 189 -15.59 5.46 7.26
CA ASP A 189 -14.60 6.06 8.18
C ASP A 189 -15.26 6.63 9.43
N GLY A 190 -16.48 7.19 9.31
CA GLY A 190 -17.26 7.61 10.48
C GLY A 190 -17.62 6.44 11.39
N GLN A 191 -18.04 5.31 10.81
CA GLN A 191 -18.32 4.09 11.60
C GLN A 191 -17.04 3.47 12.18
N THR A 192 -15.91 3.56 11.47
CA THR A 192 -14.62 3.12 11.97
C THR A 192 -14.21 3.95 13.20
N ALA A 193 -14.46 5.25 13.19
CA ALA A 193 -14.21 6.11 14.33
C ALA A 193 -15.13 5.76 15.52
N ASP A 194 -16.44 5.52 15.27
CA ASP A 194 -17.39 5.10 16.32
C ASP A 194 -16.92 3.80 16.99
N GLU A 195 -16.53 2.80 16.20
CA GLU A 195 -16.04 1.52 16.72
C GLU A 195 -14.70 1.69 17.45
N ALA A 196 -13.79 2.54 16.97
CA ALA A 196 -12.51 2.83 17.62
C ALA A 196 -12.74 3.42 19.03
N ILE A 197 -13.65 4.37 19.17
CA ILE A 197 -14.03 4.98 20.46
C ILE A 197 -14.58 3.91 21.41
N ARG A 198 -15.45 3.02 20.93
CA ARG A 198 -15.97 1.90 21.71
C ARG A 198 -14.86 0.95 22.17
N ARG A 199 -13.87 0.65 21.31
CA ARG A 199 -12.73 -0.22 21.64
C ARG A 199 -11.78 0.43 22.62
N LEU A 200 -11.54 1.74 22.53
CA LEU A 200 -10.73 2.48 23.51
C LEU A 200 -11.37 2.45 24.91
N SER A 201 -12.70 2.62 25.00
CA SER A 201 -13.42 2.48 26.27
C SER A 201 -13.26 1.07 26.86
N ALA A 202 -13.46 0.04 26.05
CA ALA A 202 -13.26 -1.34 26.48
C ALA A 202 -11.80 -1.66 26.86
N ALA A 203 -10.82 -1.04 26.19
CA ALA A 203 -9.41 -1.20 26.51
C ALA A 203 -9.07 -0.59 27.88
N ARG A 204 -9.60 0.62 28.18
CA ARG A 204 -9.48 1.23 29.52
C ARG A 204 -10.01 0.30 30.61
N ASP A 205 -11.21 -0.24 30.41
CA ASP A 205 -11.89 -1.08 31.41
C ASP A 205 -11.19 -2.44 31.59
N ARG A 206 -10.49 -2.91 30.53
CA ARG A 206 -9.68 -4.15 30.55
C ARG A 206 -8.42 -4.02 31.42
N GLY A 207 -7.84 -2.82 31.50
CA GLY A 207 -6.64 -2.56 32.31
C GLY A 207 -5.36 -3.26 31.83
N LYS A 208 -5.35 -3.75 30.57
CA LYS A 208 -4.17 -4.32 29.92
C LYS A 208 -3.63 -3.35 28.85
N PRO A 209 -2.32 -3.34 28.58
CA PRO A 209 -1.81 -2.57 27.45
C PRO A 209 -2.47 -3.04 26.15
N PHE A 210 -2.79 -2.11 25.27
CA PHE A 210 -3.43 -2.42 24.00
C PHE A 210 -2.55 -2.03 22.79
N PHE A 211 -2.71 -2.76 21.71
CA PHE A 211 -2.29 -2.40 20.36
C PHE A 211 -3.55 -2.28 19.50
N LEU A 212 -3.99 -1.06 19.24
CA LEU A 212 -5.17 -0.79 18.43
C LEU A 212 -4.78 -0.18 17.08
N ALA A 213 -5.02 -0.92 16.00
CA ALA A 213 -4.82 -0.45 14.64
C ALA A 213 -6.15 0.03 14.05
N VAL A 214 -6.22 1.31 13.66
CA VAL A 214 -7.39 1.98 13.10
C VAL A 214 -7.08 2.42 11.68
N GLY A 215 -7.77 1.83 10.70
CA GLY A 215 -7.51 2.07 9.28
C GLY A 215 -8.64 2.84 8.61
N PHE A 216 -8.37 4.09 8.21
CA PHE A 216 -9.28 4.92 7.43
C PHE A 216 -9.11 4.67 5.93
N LEU A 217 -10.22 4.70 5.19
CA LEU A 217 -10.26 4.51 3.75
C LEU A 217 -9.98 5.80 2.98
N LYS A 218 -10.46 6.95 3.48
CA LYS A 218 -10.25 8.21 2.79
C LYS A 218 -8.84 8.74 3.05
N PRO A 219 -8.22 9.37 2.01
CA PRO A 219 -8.79 9.82 0.74
C PRO A 219 -8.75 8.83 -0.45
N HIS A 220 -8.70 7.52 -0.27
CA HIS A 220 -8.81 6.57 -1.39
C HIS A 220 -10.08 6.80 -2.23
N LEU A 221 -9.95 6.62 -3.56
CA LEU A 221 -11.09 6.68 -4.50
C LEU A 221 -12.25 5.74 -4.11
N PRO A 222 -13.50 6.10 -4.38
CA PRO A 222 -13.95 7.41 -4.85
C PRO A 222 -13.79 8.47 -3.76
N PHE A 223 -13.59 9.74 -4.15
CA PHE A 223 -13.45 10.85 -3.20
C PHE A 223 -14.81 11.23 -2.65
N VAL A 224 -15.35 10.43 -1.77
CA VAL A 224 -16.65 10.67 -1.13
C VAL A 224 -16.43 11.23 0.27
N ALA A 225 -17.15 12.29 0.58
CA ALA A 225 -17.20 12.91 1.89
C ALA A 225 -18.56 13.59 2.08
N PRO A 226 -19.08 13.72 3.33
CA PRO A 226 -20.22 14.57 3.60
C PRO A 226 -20.03 16.00 3.08
N ARG A 227 -21.10 16.59 2.55
CA ARG A 227 -21.09 17.92 1.89
C ARG A 227 -20.34 18.98 2.69
N ARG A 228 -20.50 19.02 4.01
CA ARG A 228 -19.82 19.99 4.87
C ARG A 228 -18.31 20.02 4.74
N TYR A 229 -17.66 18.95 4.32
CA TYR A 229 -16.20 18.92 4.09
C TYR A 229 -15.84 19.43 2.69
N TRP A 230 -16.74 19.30 1.71
CA TRP A 230 -16.61 19.94 0.41
C TRP A 230 -16.78 21.45 0.52
N ASP A 231 -17.72 21.91 1.33
CA ASP A 231 -18.02 23.32 1.55
C ASP A 231 -16.90 24.08 2.28
N LEU A 232 -15.90 23.37 2.82
CA LEU A 232 -14.67 24.00 3.36
C LEU A 232 -13.82 24.67 2.27
N TYR A 233 -14.03 24.32 1.00
CA TYR A 233 -13.16 24.69 -0.10
C TYR A 233 -13.91 25.37 -1.24
N ASN A 234 -13.26 26.35 -1.88
CA ASN A 234 -13.69 26.85 -3.15
C ASN A 234 -12.93 26.12 -4.28
N ARG A 235 -13.64 25.35 -5.10
CA ARG A 235 -13.07 24.55 -6.21
C ARG A 235 -12.18 25.39 -7.15
N GLU A 236 -12.59 26.62 -7.44
CA GLU A 236 -11.89 27.50 -8.40
C GLU A 236 -10.52 27.99 -7.89
N GLN A 237 -10.24 27.86 -6.59
CA GLN A 237 -8.95 28.23 -6.01
C GLN A 237 -7.88 27.12 -6.18
N PHE A 238 -8.29 25.88 -6.48
CA PHE A 238 -7.33 24.80 -6.66
C PHE A 238 -6.52 24.98 -7.94
N GLN A 239 -5.21 25.03 -7.75
CA GLN A 239 -4.25 25.07 -8.86
C GLN A 239 -4.00 23.65 -9.37
N LEU A 240 -3.92 23.51 -10.68
CA LEU A 240 -3.50 22.26 -11.30
C LEU A 240 -1.99 22.05 -11.12
N ALA A 241 -1.53 20.81 -11.24
CA ALA A 241 -0.12 20.48 -11.18
C ALA A 241 0.69 21.35 -12.16
N LYS A 242 1.82 21.88 -11.70
CA LYS A 242 2.68 22.75 -12.53
C LYS A 242 3.35 21.96 -13.67
N VAL A 243 3.79 20.73 -13.37
CA VAL A 243 4.40 19.82 -14.35
C VAL A 243 3.34 18.79 -14.71
N ARG A 244 2.89 18.80 -15.98
CA ARG A 244 1.77 17.96 -16.45
C ARG A 244 2.16 17.04 -17.60
N THR A 245 3.46 16.87 -17.81
CA THR A 245 4.03 15.98 -18.82
C THR A 245 4.99 15.00 -18.15
N PRO A 246 5.13 13.78 -18.69
CA PRO A 246 6.13 12.83 -18.18
C PRO A 246 7.53 13.44 -18.14
N PRO A 247 8.43 12.95 -17.29
CA PRO A 247 9.81 13.42 -17.26
C PRO A 247 10.50 13.21 -18.60
N VAL A 248 11.23 14.21 -19.06
CA VAL A 248 12.01 14.13 -20.30
C VAL A 248 13.10 13.06 -20.16
N GLY A 249 13.14 12.11 -21.09
CA GLY A 249 14.12 11.01 -21.10
C GLY A 249 13.78 9.86 -20.13
N ALA A 250 12.64 9.88 -19.47
CA ALA A 250 12.14 8.70 -18.76
C ALA A 250 11.73 7.60 -19.74
N PRO A 251 11.89 6.31 -19.41
CA PRO A 251 11.35 5.23 -20.23
C PRO A 251 9.82 5.29 -20.30
N ASP A 252 9.23 4.94 -21.45
CA ASP A 252 7.78 5.04 -21.71
C ASP A 252 6.93 4.24 -20.72
N TRP A 253 7.49 3.20 -20.10
CA TRP A 253 6.79 2.38 -19.10
C TRP A 253 6.94 2.89 -17.67
N ALA A 254 7.85 3.83 -17.39
CA ALA A 254 8.05 4.33 -16.02
C ALA A 254 6.85 5.14 -15.50
N PRO A 255 6.27 6.08 -16.27
CA PRO A 255 5.03 6.76 -15.92
C PRO A 255 3.83 5.81 -15.94
N GLN A 256 2.73 6.27 -15.33
CA GLN A 256 1.42 5.65 -15.49
C GLN A 256 0.30 6.72 -15.48
N PHE A 257 -0.78 6.47 -16.19
CA PHE A 257 -1.79 7.49 -16.46
C PHE A 257 -3.16 7.18 -15.80
N GLY A 258 -3.14 6.75 -14.52
CA GLY A 258 -4.33 6.72 -13.69
C GLY A 258 -5.26 5.55 -13.93
N GLY A 259 -4.74 4.34 -14.12
CA GLY A 259 -5.54 3.16 -14.44
C GLY A 259 -6.72 2.90 -13.49
N GLU A 260 -6.59 3.14 -12.18
CA GLU A 260 -7.68 2.98 -11.23
C GLU A 260 -8.78 4.05 -11.43
N LEU A 261 -8.40 5.32 -11.60
CA LEU A 261 -9.32 6.43 -11.83
C LEU A 261 -10.08 6.28 -13.15
N ARG A 262 -9.43 5.70 -14.18
CA ARG A 262 -10.04 5.50 -15.51
C ARG A 262 -11.22 4.53 -15.53
N ASN A 263 -11.42 3.76 -14.47
CA ASN A 263 -12.55 2.84 -14.33
C ASN A 263 -13.81 3.51 -13.79
N TYR A 264 -13.77 4.80 -13.43
CA TYR A 264 -14.91 5.52 -12.89
C TYR A 264 -15.72 6.20 -14.00
N ARG A 265 -17.05 6.26 -13.80
CA ARG A 265 -17.98 6.90 -14.73
C ARG A 265 -17.64 8.37 -14.93
N GLY A 266 -17.66 8.82 -16.19
CA GLY A 266 -17.36 10.21 -16.56
C GLY A 266 -15.89 10.55 -16.64
N VAL A 267 -14.99 9.60 -16.38
CA VAL A 267 -13.55 9.79 -16.56
C VAL A 267 -13.12 9.30 -17.94
N PRO A 268 -12.45 10.13 -18.77
CA PRO A 268 -11.93 9.70 -20.07
C PRO A 268 -11.01 8.48 -19.94
N ALA A 269 -11.19 7.46 -20.76
CA ALA A 269 -10.40 6.23 -20.72
C ALA A 269 -8.93 6.45 -21.05
N GLN A 270 -8.59 7.48 -21.83
CA GLN A 270 -7.24 7.80 -22.31
C GLN A 270 -7.02 9.31 -22.37
N GLY A 271 -5.78 9.72 -22.57
CA GLY A 271 -5.38 11.11 -22.72
C GLY A 271 -5.39 11.91 -21.44
N GLN A 272 -5.09 13.20 -21.55
CA GLN A 272 -5.10 14.13 -20.42
C GLN A 272 -6.53 14.39 -19.95
N LEU A 273 -6.74 14.43 -18.64
CA LEU A 273 -8.03 14.77 -18.07
C LEU A 273 -8.35 16.25 -18.33
N PRO A 274 -9.62 16.61 -18.63
CA PRO A 274 -10.03 18.01 -18.70
C PRO A 274 -9.73 18.77 -17.42
N ASP A 275 -9.31 20.03 -17.54
CA ASP A 275 -8.89 20.85 -16.40
C ASP A 275 -9.99 20.98 -15.33
N ASP A 276 -11.24 21.09 -15.75
CA ASP A 276 -12.39 21.18 -14.86
C ASP A 276 -12.58 19.89 -14.04
N LEU A 277 -12.43 18.73 -14.68
CA LEU A 277 -12.47 17.44 -13.98
C LEU A 277 -11.29 17.32 -13.01
N GLN A 278 -10.08 17.74 -13.39
CA GLN A 278 -8.91 17.73 -12.51
C GLN A 278 -9.15 18.60 -11.26
N ARG A 279 -9.70 19.82 -11.39
CA ARG A 279 -10.03 20.66 -10.23
C ARG A 279 -11.06 20.00 -9.32
N THR A 280 -12.08 19.36 -9.90
CA THR A 280 -13.10 18.64 -9.13
C THR A 280 -12.50 17.44 -8.37
N LEU A 281 -11.59 16.71 -8.98
CA LEU A 281 -10.89 15.60 -8.34
C LEU A 281 -9.96 16.08 -7.21
N ILE A 282 -9.23 17.19 -7.42
CA ILE A 282 -8.39 17.80 -6.38
C ILE A 282 -9.27 18.27 -5.21
N HIS A 283 -10.38 18.94 -5.50
CA HIS A 283 -11.36 19.34 -4.48
C HIS A 283 -11.86 18.13 -3.68
N GLY A 284 -12.31 17.08 -4.36
CA GLY A 284 -12.78 15.86 -3.71
C GLY A 284 -11.71 15.17 -2.85
N TYR A 285 -10.46 15.17 -3.30
CA TYR A 285 -9.34 14.64 -2.52
C TYR A 285 -9.14 15.43 -1.22
N HIS A 286 -9.16 16.77 -1.26
CA HIS A 286 -9.04 17.63 -0.09
C HIS A 286 -10.22 17.49 0.86
N ALA A 287 -11.45 17.43 0.34
CA ALA A 287 -12.65 17.18 1.14
C ALA A 287 -12.58 15.80 1.85
N ALA A 288 -12.10 14.77 1.15
CA ALA A 288 -11.92 13.44 1.72
C ALA A 288 -10.83 13.41 2.81
N ILE A 289 -9.73 14.17 2.66
CA ILE A 289 -8.72 14.34 3.71
C ILE A 289 -9.33 15.00 4.94
N SER A 290 -10.06 16.13 4.79
CA SER A 290 -10.66 16.82 5.94
C SER A 290 -11.72 15.97 6.64
N TYR A 291 -12.46 15.16 5.90
CA TYR A 291 -13.37 14.19 6.48
C TYR A 291 -12.63 13.14 7.31
N MET A 292 -11.56 12.56 6.78
CA MET A 292 -10.71 11.60 7.49
C MET A 292 -10.05 12.23 8.71
N ASP A 293 -9.52 13.46 8.59
CA ASP A 293 -8.94 14.22 9.70
C ASP A 293 -9.93 14.39 10.86
N ALA A 294 -11.18 14.72 10.55
CA ALA A 294 -12.22 14.85 11.56
C ALA A 294 -12.50 13.50 12.26
N GLN A 295 -12.50 12.38 11.52
CA GLN A 295 -12.70 11.06 12.12
C GLN A 295 -11.50 10.65 12.98
N ALA A 296 -10.27 10.88 12.53
CA ALA A 296 -9.07 10.70 13.33
C ALA A 296 -9.10 11.56 14.60
N GLY A 297 -9.56 12.81 14.47
CA GLY A 297 -9.75 13.74 15.59
C GLY A 297 -10.67 13.17 16.68
N ARG A 298 -11.81 12.61 16.29
CA ARG A 298 -12.75 11.96 17.22
C ARG A 298 -12.09 10.84 18.03
N VAL A 299 -11.26 10.02 17.37
CA VAL A 299 -10.52 8.93 18.04
C VAL A 299 -9.46 9.48 19.00
N LEU A 300 -8.73 10.52 18.59
CA LEU A 300 -7.73 11.19 19.43
C LEU A 300 -8.36 11.88 20.65
N ASP A 301 -9.52 12.52 20.46
CA ASP A 301 -10.27 13.16 21.56
C ASP A 301 -10.79 12.12 22.56
N ALA A 302 -11.30 10.99 22.07
CA ALA A 302 -11.72 9.89 22.94
C ALA A 302 -10.53 9.31 23.74
N LEU A 303 -9.37 9.12 23.10
CA LEU A 303 -8.15 8.67 23.79
C LEU A 303 -7.80 9.61 24.95
N GLN A 304 -7.88 10.92 24.73
CA GLN A 304 -7.63 11.94 25.76
C GLN A 304 -8.71 11.95 26.85
N GLN A 305 -9.99 11.93 26.48
CA GLN A 305 -11.11 11.94 27.44
C GLN A 305 -11.13 10.70 28.33
N LEU A 306 -10.62 9.58 27.85
CA LEU A 306 -10.47 8.34 28.62
C LEU A 306 -9.21 8.33 29.51
N GLY A 307 -8.37 9.39 29.45
CA GLY A 307 -7.13 9.50 30.22
C GLY A 307 -6.03 8.53 29.74
N LEU A 308 -6.11 8.04 28.51
CA LEU A 308 -5.18 7.06 27.96
C LEU A 308 -4.02 7.70 27.19
N ASP A 309 -4.14 8.96 26.77
CA ASP A 309 -3.22 9.68 25.89
C ASP A 309 -1.81 9.84 26.48
N SER A 310 -1.71 10.04 27.80
CA SER A 310 -0.43 10.23 28.49
C SER A 310 0.45 8.96 28.50
N ASN A 311 -0.13 7.78 28.29
CA ASN A 311 0.58 6.49 28.23
C ASN A 311 0.31 5.73 26.91
N THR A 312 0.12 6.46 25.81
CA THR A 312 -0.13 5.85 24.50
C THR A 312 0.83 6.41 23.45
N ILE A 313 1.50 5.53 22.73
CA ILE A 313 2.21 5.85 21.49
C ILE A 313 1.16 5.98 20.39
N VAL A 314 1.07 7.14 19.76
CA VAL A 314 0.13 7.41 18.65
C VAL A 314 0.92 7.57 17.37
N VAL A 315 0.56 6.81 16.34
CA VAL A 315 1.17 6.83 15.02
C VAL A 315 0.13 7.20 13.99
N LEU A 316 0.41 8.21 13.16
CA LEU A 316 -0.24 8.45 11.88
C LEU A 316 0.69 7.99 10.77
N TRP A 317 0.20 7.12 9.88
CA TRP A 317 0.93 6.59 8.73
C TRP A 317 0.03 6.56 7.50
N GLY A 318 0.48 7.19 6.40
CA GLY A 318 -0.09 7.00 5.07
C GLY A 318 0.57 5.81 4.38
N ASP A 319 -0.20 4.94 3.72
CA ASP A 319 0.36 3.72 3.14
C ASP A 319 1.21 3.96 1.89
N HIS A 320 0.90 4.96 1.10
CA HIS A 320 1.69 5.52 0.00
C HIS A 320 1.18 6.92 -0.36
N GLY A 321 1.92 7.61 -1.19
CA GLY A 321 1.52 8.91 -1.74
C GLY A 321 0.51 8.78 -2.89
N TRP A 322 0.29 9.89 -3.61
CA TRP A 322 -0.71 10.01 -4.66
C TRP A 322 -0.33 11.08 -5.68
N HIS A 323 -0.54 10.80 -6.97
CA HIS A 323 -0.47 11.80 -8.03
C HIS A 323 -1.81 12.53 -8.17
N LEU A 324 -1.78 13.84 -8.19
CA LEU A 324 -2.93 14.74 -8.43
C LEU A 324 -2.76 15.55 -9.72
N GLY A 325 -2.39 14.91 -10.81
CA GLY A 325 -2.08 15.53 -12.08
C GLY A 325 -0.59 15.78 -12.30
N ASP A 326 0.24 15.57 -11.28
CA ASP A 326 1.71 15.65 -11.39
C ASP A 326 2.21 14.74 -12.52
N HIS A 327 3.02 15.26 -13.44
CA HIS A 327 3.47 14.60 -14.67
C HIS A 327 2.34 14.11 -15.60
N GLY A 328 1.13 14.67 -15.48
CA GLY A 328 -0.08 14.17 -16.16
C GLY A 328 -0.62 12.88 -15.55
N MET A 329 -0.08 12.42 -14.42
CA MET A 329 -0.43 11.17 -13.77
C MET A 329 -1.50 11.36 -12.69
N TRP A 330 -2.23 10.30 -12.41
CA TRP A 330 -3.22 10.19 -11.34
C TRP A 330 -3.06 8.85 -10.63
N CYS A 331 -3.55 8.76 -9.41
CA CYS A 331 -3.38 7.59 -8.55
C CYS A 331 -1.92 7.44 -8.04
N LYS A 332 -1.48 6.23 -7.81
CA LYS A 332 -0.17 5.82 -7.28
C LYS A 332 0.64 5.08 -8.35
N HIS A 333 1.16 3.94 -8.07
CA HIS A 333 1.69 2.95 -9.02
C HIS A 333 2.96 3.39 -9.78
N THR A 334 3.84 4.16 -9.15
CA THR A 334 5.12 4.62 -9.72
C THR A 334 6.24 4.57 -8.69
N ASN A 335 7.48 4.80 -9.15
CA ASN A 335 8.63 5.03 -8.27
C ASN A 335 8.87 6.53 -7.98
N TYR A 336 8.02 7.45 -8.47
CA TYR A 336 8.20 8.89 -8.29
C TYR A 336 7.89 9.36 -6.87
N GLU A 337 8.46 10.51 -6.48
CA GLU A 337 8.33 11.11 -5.14
C GLU A 337 6.87 11.25 -4.71
N GLN A 338 5.98 11.69 -5.62
CA GLN A 338 4.56 11.90 -5.34
C GLN A 338 3.84 10.64 -4.86
N ALA A 339 4.26 9.47 -5.33
CA ALA A 339 3.70 8.18 -4.94
C ALA A 339 4.47 7.50 -3.82
N ALA A 340 5.77 7.74 -3.70
CA ALA A 340 6.64 7.05 -2.74
C ALA A 340 6.69 7.73 -1.37
N ARG A 341 6.64 9.09 -1.30
CA ARG A 341 6.69 9.85 -0.05
C ARG A 341 5.35 9.82 0.67
N ILE A 342 5.40 9.57 1.99
CA ILE A 342 4.23 9.40 2.84
C ILE A 342 4.27 10.33 4.05
N PRO A 343 3.12 10.73 4.62
CA PRO A 343 3.09 11.34 5.94
C PRO A 343 3.35 10.29 7.02
N LEU A 344 4.18 10.65 7.98
CA LEU A 344 4.45 9.89 9.20
C LEU A 344 4.58 10.86 10.37
N ILE A 345 3.73 10.69 11.39
CA ILE A 345 3.78 11.46 12.62
C ILE A 345 3.71 10.47 13.78
N ILE A 346 4.62 10.57 14.73
CA ILE A 346 4.62 9.70 15.91
C ILE A 346 4.70 10.55 17.17
N SER A 347 3.71 10.39 18.05
CA SER A 347 3.71 10.94 19.40
C SER A 347 3.96 9.81 20.41
N ALA A 348 4.95 9.95 21.27
CA ALA A 348 5.30 8.92 22.25
C ALA A 348 5.46 9.54 23.65
N PRO A 349 4.99 8.86 24.73
CA PRO A 349 5.06 9.37 26.09
C PRO A 349 6.49 9.71 26.52
N GLY A 350 6.67 10.95 27.02
CA GLY A 350 7.98 11.42 27.53
C GLY A 350 9.04 11.66 26.44
N LYS A 351 8.63 11.69 25.18
CA LYS A 351 9.51 11.99 24.04
C LYS A 351 9.32 13.44 23.56
N ARG A 352 10.22 13.88 22.66
CA ARG A 352 10.14 15.21 22.03
C ARG A 352 8.80 15.41 21.31
N ALA A 353 8.31 16.63 21.34
CA ALA A 353 7.02 17.02 20.77
C ALA A 353 7.12 18.36 20.04
N GLY A 354 6.31 18.52 18.98
CA GLY A 354 6.23 19.74 18.19
C GLY A 354 7.45 19.99 17.29
N GLU A 355 8.26 18.97 17.06
CA GLU A 355 9.45 19.03 16.20
C GLU A 355 9.21 18.26 14.88
N HIS A 356 10.12 18.48 13.94
CA HIS A 356 10.19 17.67 12.72
C HIS A 356 11.61 17.19 12.47
N THR A 357 11.75 16.19 11.61
CA THR A 357 13.05 15.64 11.22
C THR A 357 13.11 15.39 9.73
N ASN A 358 14.28 15.62 9.15
CA ASN A 358 14.62 15.26 7.77
C ASN A 358 15.27 13.85 7.67
N CYS A 359 15.25 13.10 8.75
CA CYS A 359 15.75 11.73 8.77
C CYS A 359 15.04 10.87 7.72
N LEU A 360 15.81 10.14 6.90
CA LEU A 360 15.25 9.18 5.94
C LEU A 360 14.78 7.94 6.67
N VAL A 361 13.49 7.60 6.52
CA VAL A 361 12.88 6.41 7.11
C VAL A 361 12.02 5.66 6.09
N GLU A 362 11.95 4.35 6.24
CA GLU A 362 11.10 3.48 5.42
C GLU A 362 9.92 2.96 6.25
N THR A 363 8.85 2.58 5.57
CA THR A 363 7.69 1.92 6.22
C THR A 363 8.10 0.69 7.05
N VAL A 364 9.05 -0.13 6.58
CA VAL A 364 9.55 -1.31 7.33
C VAL A 364 10.21 -0.95 8.65
N ASP A 365 10.66 0.28 8.85
CA ASP A 365 11.35 0.73 10.06
C ASP A 365 10.38 1.04 11.21
N ILE A 366 9.09 1.23 10.92
CA ILE A 366 8.06 1.62 11.90
C ILE A 366 7.86 0.52 12.94
N TYR A 367 7.72 -0.73 12.52
CA TYR A 367 7.48 -1.85 13.41
C TYR A 367 8.59 -2.02 14.47
N PRO A 368 9.91 -2.17 14.11
CA PRO A 368 10.96 -2.26 15.13
C PRO A 368 11.05 -0.99 16.00
N THR A 369 10.73 0.19 15.47
CA THR A 369 10.69 1.43 16.26
C THR A 369 9.59 1.41 17.31
N LEU A 370 8.39 0.94 16.96
CA LEU A 370 7.30 0.84 17.93
C LEU A 370 7.58 -0.21 19.02
N ALA A 371 8.23 -1.32 18.66
CA ALA A 371 8.68 -2.30 19.64
C ALA A 371 9.68 -1.68 20.63
N GLU A 372 10.69 -0.96 20.14
CA GLU A 372 11.68 -0.30 21.01
C GLU A 372 11.07 0.81 21.88
N LEU A 373 10.21 1.67 21.30
CA LEU A 373 9.51 2.73 22.06
C LEU A 373 8.59 2.16 23.15
N ALA A 374 8.05 0.96 22.91
CA ALA A 374 7.24 0.24 23.90
C ALA A 374 8.09 -0.53 24.93
N GLY A 375 9.41 -0.51 24.83
CA GLY A 375 10.32 -1.28 25.68
C GLY A 375 10.27 -2.79 25.44
N LEU A 376 9.86 -3.21 24.25
CA LEU A 376 9.74 -4.62 23.88
C LEU A 376 11.00 -5.11 23.14
N PRO A 377 11.29 -6.43 23.18
CA PRO A 377 12.33 -7.01 22.34
C PRO A 377 12.11 -6.69 20.86
N LEU A 378 13.19 -6.47 20.11
CA LEU A 378 13.07 -6.29 18.66
C LEU A 378 12.62 -7.60 17.99
N PRO A 379 11.76 -7.52 16.96
CA PRO A 379 11.31 -8.70 16.24
C PRO A 379 12.48 -9.34 15.48
N PRO A 380 12.57 -10.68 15.44
CA PRO A 380 13.62 -11.36 14.71
C PRO A 380 13.36 -11.34 13.20
N LYS A 381 14.44 -11.35 12.40
CA LYS A 381 14.40 -11.55 10.93
C LYS A 381 13.53 -10.54 10.18
N VAL A 382 13.68 -9.26 10.48
CA VAL A 382 13.04 -8.13 9.80
C VAL A 382 14.04 -7.38 8.92
N ASP A 383 13.55 -6.64 7.92
CA ASP A 383 14.37 -5.78 7.06
C ASP A 383 14.50 -4.36 7.64
N GLY A 384 13.54 -3.97 8.47
CA GLY A 384 13.48 -2.67 9.10
C GLY A 384 14.51 -2.50 10.21
N ARG A 385 14.85 -1.26 10.51
CA ARG A 385 15.69 -0.84 11.64
C ARG A 385 14.92 0.16 12.49
N SER A 386 15.12 0.12 13.80
CA SER A 386 14.50 1.12 14.67
C SER A 386 15.16 2.48 14.49
N PHE A 387 14.34 3.51 14.38
CA PHE A 387 14.75 4.92 14.43
C PHE A 387 14.40 5.59 15.77
N ALA A 388 14.23 4.81 16.83
CA ALA A 388 13.85 5.36 18.15
C ALA A 388 14.85 6.40 18.69
N ALA A 389 16.13 6.36 18.29
CA ALA A 389 17.14 7.35 18.63
C ALA A 389 16.77 8.77 18.14
N VAL A 390 16.03 8.91 17.04
CA VAL A 390 15.58 10.20 16.50
C VAL A 390 14.65 10.96 17.48
N PHE A 391 14.00 10.25 18.39
CA PHE A 391 13.19 10.87 19.45
C PHE A 391 14.00 11.48 20.59
N ALA A 392 15.29 11.18 20.68
CA ALA A 392 16.21 11.85 21.59
C ALA A 392 16.93 13.02 20.89
N ASP A 393 17.20 12.87 19.59
CA ASP A 393 17.86 13.85 18.75
C ASP A 393 17.22 13.85 17.35
N SER A 394 16.42 14.87 17.01
CA SER A 394 15.71 14.98 15.73
C SER A 394 16.64 15.12 14.52
N GLU A 395 17.91 15.48 14.73
CA GLU A 395 18.94 15.57 13.70
C GLU A 395 19.75 14.27 13.54
N ALA A 396 19.47 13.25 14.36
CA ALA A 396 20.15 11.96 14.26
C ALA A 396 19.94 11.31 12.89
N VAL A 397 21.02 10.85 12.27
CA VAL A 397 20.97 10.13 11.01
C VAL A 397 20.60 8.67 11.26
N HIS A 398 19.50 8.23 10.69
CA HIS A 398 19.07 6.82 10.75
C HIS A 398 19.53 6.03 9.53
N ARG A 399 19.33 6.60 8.33
CA ARG A 399 19.70 6.01 7.04
C ARG A 399 20.28 7.10 6.13
N ASP A 400 21.22 6.70 5.27
CA ASP A 400 21.70 7.53 4.16
C ASP A 400 20.86 7.37 2.88
N HIS A 401 20.04 6.31 2.82
CA HIS A 401 19.10 6.05 1.72
C HIS A 401 17.93 5.18 2.16
N VAL A 402 16.87 5.20 1.35
CA VAL A 402 15.70 4.33 1.45
C VAL A 402 15.45 3.59 0.14
N ILE A 403 14.80 2.42 0.22
CA ILE A 403 14.54 1.54 -0.92
C ILE A 403 13.04 1.47 -1.19
N HIS A 404 12.69 1.68 -2.46
CA HIS A 404 11.34 1.55 -2.99
C HIS A 404 11.35 0.68 -4.25
N VAL A 405 10.25 -0.02 -4.54
CA VAL A 405 10.13 -0.81 -5.77
C VAL A 405 8.78 -0.59 -6.43
N TYR A 406 8.74 -0.68 -7.75
CA TYR A 406 7.48 -0.80 -8.46
C TYR A 406 7.62 -1.70 -9.71
N PRO A 407 6.75 -2.72 -9.90
CA PRO A 407 6.78 -3.58 -11.08
C PRO A 407 6.07 -2.94 -12.27
N ARG A 408 6.44 -3.38 -13.48
CA ARG A 408 5.75 -3.13 -14.75
C ARG A 408 5.52 -4.43 -15.49
N SER A 409 4.32 -4.62 -16.04
CA SER A 409 3.98 -5.82 -16.81
C SER A 409 4.49 -5.79 -18.26
N ALA A 410 4.84 -4.62 -18.75
CA ALA A 410 5.32 -4.41 -20.13
C ALA A 410 6.62 -3.60 -20.11
N GLY A 411 7.61 -4.06 -20.87
CA GLY A 411 8.91 -3.44 -21.06
C GLY A 411 9.79 -4.33 -21.90
N PRO A 412 11.01 -3.91 -22.23
CA PRO A 412 11.98 -4.76 -22.92
C PRO A 412 12.23 -6.05 -22.13
N GLY A 413 12.00 -7.19 -22.77
CA GLY A 413 12.17 -8.50 -22.14
C GLY A 413 11.02 -8.97 -21.24
N GLY A 414 9.86 -8.28 -21.18
CA GLY A 414 8.67 -8.69 -20.44
C GLY A 414 8.42 -7.90 -19.15
N SER A 415 8.09 -8.59 -18.04
CA SER A 415 7.83 -7.93 -16.75
C SER A 415 9.12 -7.40 -16.13
N LEU A 416 9.12 -6.10 -15.81
CA LEU A 416 10.23 -5.39 -15.17
C LEU A 416 9.94 -5.08 -13.71
N LEU A 417 10.98 -4.98 -12.90
CA LEU A 417 10.95 -4.35 -11.59
C LEU A 417 11.82 -3.10 -11.63
N GLY A 418 11.22 -1.95 -11.33
CA GLY A 418 11.94 -0.73 -11.01
C GLY A 418 12.36 -0.76 -9.55
N ARG A 419 13.67 -0.92 -9.28
CA ARG A 419 14.25 -0.79 -7.94
C ARG A 419 14.74 0.64 -7.77
N ALA A 420 14.16 1.37 -6.85
CA ALA A 420 14.53 2.74 -6.58
C ALA A 420 15.35 2.84 -5.29
N ILE A 421 16.42 3.63 -5.33
CA ILE A 421 17.15 4.11 -4.16
C ILE A 421 17.00 5.63 -4.08
N ARG A 422 16.59 6.13 -2.92
CA ARG A 422 16.39 7.54 -2.62
C ARG A 422 17.36 7.96 -1.52
N THR A 423 18.37 8.75 -1.85
CA THR A 423 19.26 9.42 -0.90
C THR A 423 18.71 10.80 -0.53
N GLU A 424 19.43 11.61 0.22
CA GLU A 424 19.00 12.98 0.49
C GLU A 424 18.83 13.82 -0.78
N GLN A 425 19.72 13.67 -1.75
CA GLN A 425 19.75 14.48 -2.96
C GLN A 425 19.17 13.78 -4.17
N HIS A 426 19.42 12.48 -4.35
CA HIS A 426 19.12 11.79 -5.60
C HIS A 426 18.11 10.67 -5.44
N ARG A 427 17.38 10.39 -6.52
CA ARG A 427 16.69 9.12 -6.75
C ARG A 427 17.23 8.46 -8.00
N LEU A 428 17.68 7.22 -7.85
CA LEU A 428 17.95 6.32 -8.98
C LEU A 428 16.84 5.27 -9.06
N VAL A 429 16.34 4.96 -10.25
CA VAL A 429 15.52 3.78 -10.52
C VAL A 429 16.26 2.88 -11.49
N GLU A 430 16.50 1.64 -11.08
CA GLU A 430 17.06 0.58 -11.92
C GLU A 430 15.93 -0.31 -12.43
N TRP A 431 15.70 -0.37 -13.72
CA TRP A 431 14.73 -1.25 -14.36
C TRP A 431 15.40 -2.52 -14.86
N LYS A 432 15.00 -3.67 -14.30
CA LYS A 432 15.48 -5.01 -14.68
C LYS A 432 14.32 -5.99 -14.78
N PRO A 433 14.39 -7.03 -15.64
CA PRO A 433 13.42 -8.14 -15.62
C PRO A 433 13.38 -8.85 -14.27
N ILE A 434 12.17 -9.17 -13.78
CA ILE A 434 11.98 -9.83 -12.47
C ILE A 434 12.42 -11.31 -12.50
N ALA A 435 12.37 -11.98 -13.65
CA ALA A 435 12.40 -13.44 -13.76
C ALA A 435 13.42 -14.00 -14.74
N THR A 436 14.40 -13.23 -15.18
CA THR A 436 15.40 -13.79 -16.13
C THR A 436 16.68 -14.14 -15.40
N THR A 437 17.07 -15.42 -15.50
CA THR A 437 18.44 -15.90 -15.29
C THR A 437 19.38 -15.41 -16.39
N GLU A 438 18.88 -14.66 -17.37
CA GLU A 438 19.65 -14.13 -18.48
C GLU A 438 20.44 -12.89 -18.03
N ALA A 439 21.72 -13.11 -17.80
CA ALA A 439 22.73 -12.07 -17.53
C ALA A 439 22.91 -11.05 -18.69
N GLN A 440 22.01 -11.05 -19.69
CA GLN A 440 22.18 -10.33 -20.95
C GLN A 440 21.29 -9.09 -21.09
N VAL A 441 20.34 -8.84 -20.20
CA VAL A 441 19.52 -7.61 -20.30
C VAL A 441 20.21 -6.49 -19.54
N GLN A 442 20.73 -5.51 -20.29
CA GLN A 442 21.30 -4.32 -19.67
C GLN A 442 20.22 -3.56 -18.90
N PRO A 443 20.50 -3.11 -17.68
CA PRO A 443 19.58 -2.30 -16.89
C PRO A 443 19.33 -0.96 -17.57
N ILE A 444 18.10 -0.44 -17.42
CA ILE A 444 17.75 0.92 -17.85
C ILE A 444 17.57 1.75 -16.59
N TYR A 445 18.08 2.98 -16.61
CA TYR A 445 18.15 3.83 -15.44
C TYR A 445 17.35 5.12 -15.61
N GLU A 446 16.75 5.54 -14.51
CA GLU A 446 16.30 6.92 -14.30
C GLU A 446 17.08 7.52 -13.14
N LEU A 447 17.54 8.75 -13.27
CA LEU A 447 18.20 9.52 -12.22
C LEU A 447 17.57 10.91 -12.10
N TYR A 448 17.21 11.30 -10.88
CA TYR A 448 16.67 12.61 -10.55
C TYR A 448 17.47 13.25 -9.43
N ASP A 449 17.71 14.57 -9.53
CA ASP A 449 18.44 15.38 -8.55
C ASP A 449 17.51 16.41 -7.90
N TYR A 450 17.12 16.19 -6.66
CA TYR A 450 16.17 17.06 -5.95
C TYR A 450 16.72 18.42 -5.52
N ALA A 451 18.02 18.61 -5.55
CA ALA A 451 18.62 19.92 -5.30
C ALA A 451 18.40 20.85 -6.51
N ALA A 452 18.43 20.30 -7.71
CA ALA A 452 18.27 21.05 -8.96
C ALA A 452 16.83 20.95 -9.52
N ASP A 453 16.18 19.79 -9.39
CA ASP A 453 14.89 19.48 -9.98
C ASP A 453 13.99 18.70 -8.98
N PRO A 454 13.41 19.36 -7.97
CA PRO A 454 12.55 18.72 -6.99
C PRO A 454 11.25 18.14 -7.58
N ALA A 455 10.94 18.48 -8.83
CA ALA A 455 9.75 18.03 -9.55
C ALA A 455 10.01 16.83 -10.51
N GLU A 456 11.22 16.26 -10.52
CA GLU A 456 11.58 15.09 -11.34
C GLU A 456 11.24 15.27 -12.84
N GLN A 457 11.55 16.46 -13.42
CA GLN A 457 11.16 16.80 -14.80
C GLN A 457 12.06 16.18 -15.86
N ARG A 458 13.31 15.83 -15.50
CA ARG A 458 14.31 15.32 -16.43
C ARG A 458 15.11 14.15 -15.87
N ASN A 459 15.16 13.06 -16.61
CA ASN A 459 16.06 11.95 -16.34
C ASN A 459 17.51 12.32 -16.67
N LEU A 460 18.38 12.30 -15.66
CA LEU A 460 19.81 12.67 -15.76
C LEU A 460 20.73 11.45 -15.88
N ALA A 461 20.20 10.23 -16.03
CA ALA A 461 21.02 9.02 -16.00
C ALA A 461 22.12 8.99 -17.08
N ALA A 462 21.80 9.50 -18.28
CA ALA A 462 22.78 9.60 -19.37
C ALA A 462 23.82 10.73 -19.14
N ASP A 463 23.41 11.82 -18.48
CA ASP A 463 24.25 12.99 -18.25
C ASP A 463 25.19 12.80 -17.05
N GLN A 464 24.83 11.94 -16.08
CA GLN A 464 25.55 11.74 -14.81
C GLN A 464 25.89 10.26 -14.52
N PRO A 465 26.64 9.55 -15.41
CA PRO A 465 26.91 8.12 -15.25
C PRO A 465 27.68 7.77 -13.96
N GLY A 466 28.53 8.65 -13.47
CA GLY A 466 29.27 8.44 -12.21
C GLY A 466 28.36 8.43 -10.97
N VAL A 467 27.29 9.25 -10.95
CA VAL A 467 26.27 9.23 -9.91
C VAL A 467 25.46 7.93 -9.99
N VAL A 468 25.07 7.54 -11.20
CA VAL A 468 24.38 6.26 -11.44
C VAL A 468 25.20 5.09 -10.89
N GLU A 469 26.48 4.98 -11.23
CA GLU A 469 27.37 3.91 -10.75
C GLU A 469 27.48 3.89 -9.21
N THR A 470 27.57 5.06 -8.58
CA THR A 470 27.63 5.17 -7.11
C THR A 470 26.35 4.65 -6.45
N LEU A 471 25.19 5.05 -6.96
CA LEU A 471 23.89 4.65 -6.41
C LEU A 471 23.56 3.18 -6.71
N VAL A 472 24.00 2.65 -7.85
CA VAL A 472 23.90 1.21 -8.16
C VAL A 472 24.69 0.39 -7.15
N ARG A 473 25.92 0.79 -6.81
CA ARG A 473 26.73 0.11 -5.78
C ARG A 473 26.05 0.10 -4.40
N LEU A 474 25.34 1.17 -4.03
CA LEU A 474 24.54 1.18 -2.81
C LEU A 474 23.33 0.25 -2.92
N LEU A 475 22.64 0.25 -4.07
CA LEU A 475 21.48 -0.61 -4.29
C LEU A 475 21.85 -2.10 -4.28
N GLU A 476 23.05 -2.47 -4.73
CA GLU A 476 23.57 -3.84 -4.73
C GLU A 476 23.92 -4.37 -3.33
N GLN A 477 24.05 -3.50 -2.32
CA GLN A 477 24.20 -3.93 -0.93
C GLN A 477 22.91 -4.53 -0.35
N HIS A 478 21.76 -4.31 -1.02
CA HIS A 478 20.48 -4.88 -0.64
C HIS A 478 20.25 -6.23 -1.32
N PRO A 479 19.57 -7.17 -0.65
CA PRO A 479 19.26 -8.47 -1.22
C PRO A 479 18.56 -8.37 -2.58
N ALA A 480 18.89 -9.29 -3.48
CA ALA A 480 18.21 -9.40 -4.76
C ALA A 480 16.71 -9.64 -4.57
N PRO A 481 15.85 -9.04 -5.40
CA PRO A 481 14.41 -9.21 -5.31
C PRO A 481 14.02 -10.66 -5.56
N ARG A 482 13.16 -11.22 -4.69
CA ARG A 482 12.52 -12.49 -4.95
C ARG A 482 11.50 -12.34 -6.08
N PRO A 483 11.33 -13.32 -6.97
CA PRO A 483 10.25 -13.32 -7.93
C PRO A 483 8.88 -13.21 -7.26
N GLN A 484 7.87 -12.70 -7.99
CA GLN A 484 6.48 -12.69 -7.52
C GLN A 484 6.06 -14.10 -7.12
N VAL A 485 5.62 -14.27 -5.89
CA VAL A 485 5.04 -15.52 -5.39
C VAL A 485 3.71 -15.76 -6.11
N ARG A 486 3.54 -16.95 -6.66
CA ARG A 486 2.28 -17.34 -7.29
C ARG A 486 1.33 -17.90 -6.25
N SER A 487 0.09 -17.48 -6.27
CA SER A 487 -0.98 -18.06 -5.47
C SER A 487 -1.09 -19.57 -5.72
N ALA A 488 -1.22 -20.37 -4.66
CA ALA A 488 -1.30 -21.84 -4.76
C ALA A 488 -2.43 -22.35 -5.67
N GLY A 489 -3.47 -21.51 -5.93
CA GLY A 489 -4.52 -21.79 -6.91
C GLY A 489 -4.08 -21.67 -8.37
N SER A 490 -2.88 -21.14 -8.65
CA SER A 490 -2.33 -20.98 -10.02
C SER A 490 -1.40 -22.14 -10.44
N GLN A 491 -1.15 -23.13 -9.58
CA GLN A 491 -0.17 -24.21 -9.89
C GLN A 491 -0.73 -25.40 -10.67
N ASN A 492 -2.02 -25.48 -10.94
CA ASN A 492 -2.58 -26.61 -11.69
C ASN A 492 -2.78 -26.30 -13.18
N THR A 493 -1.76 -25.85 -13.88
CA THR A 493 -1.58 -26.14 -15.32
C THR A 493 -0.28 -25.50 -15.81
N LYS A 494 0.82 -26.25 -15.87
CA LYS A 494 1.84 -26.16 -16.92
C LYS A 494 2.96 -27.17 -16.71
N THR A 495 2.75 -28.37 -17.22
CA THR A 495 3.79 -29.18 -17.83
C THR A 495 3.24 -29.65 -19.16
N LYS A 496 3.58 -28.94 -20.21
CA LYS A 496 3.99 -29.47 -21.53
C LYS A 496 4.29 -28.33 -22.49
N SER A 497 5.41 -28.49 -23.12
CA SER A 497 6.08 -27.72 -24.15
C SER A 497 5.21 -27.12 -25.25
N GLY A 498 5.62 -25.95 -25.75
CA GLY A 498 5.56 -25.59 -27.18
C GLY A 498 4.47 -24.60 -27.56
N THR A 499 4.93 -23.51 -28.17
CA THR A 499 4.24 -22.57 -29.05
C THR A 499 3.32 -21.50 -28.44
N LYS A 500 3.69 -20.26 -28.65
CA LYS A 500 2.95 -19.02 -28.36
C LYS A 500 1.59 -19.03 -29.05
N SER A 501 0.51 -18.74 -28.27
CA SER A 501 -0.77 -18.31 -28.81
C SER A 501 -1.51 -17.43 -27.79
N ALA A 502 -2.17 -16.42 -28.26
CA ALA A 502 -2.98 -15.43 -27.56
C ALA A 502 -4.18 -16.10 -26.81
N THR A 503 -4.06 -16.37 -25.51
CA THR A 503 -5.01 -17.26 -24.80
C THR A 503 -5.59 -16.76 -23.48
N GLY A 504 -5.50 -15.46 -23.14
CA GLY A 504 -6.11 -14.93 -21.91
C GLY A 504 -7.65 -14.93 -21.90
N ASN A 505 -8.30 -14.86 -23.07
CA ASN A 505 -9.78 -14.77 -23.18
C ASN A 505 -10.45 -16.15 -23.36
N ASN A 506 -9.74 -17.15 -23.85
CA ASN A 506 -10.33 -18.45 -24.20
C ASN A 506 -10.60 -19.37 -23.00
N GLN A 507 -9.82 -19.28 -21.90
CA GLN A 507 -10.03 -20.11 -20.70
C GLN A 507 -11.32 -19.74 -19.93
N ASN A 508 -11.65 -18.46 -19.88
CA ASN A 508 -12.88 -17.99 -19.23
C ASN A 508 -14.14 -18.40 -20.03
N ARG A 509 -14.03 -18.45 -21.34
CA ARG A 509 -15.15 -18.86 -22.23
C ARG A 509 -15.38 -20.37 -22.22
N GLY A 510 -14.34 -21.19 -22.03
CA GLY A 510 -14.50 -22.63 -21.84
C GLY A 510 -15.30 -22.99 -20.59
N VAL A 511 -15.02 -22.31 -19.46
CA VAL A 511 -15.79 -22.47 -18.21
C VAL A 511 -17.23 -21.94 -18.37
N MET A 512 -17.43 -20.88 -19.15
CA MET A 512 -18.78 -20.37 -19.45
C MET A 512 -19.57 -21.34 -20.34
N PHE A 513 -18.92 -22.04 -21.27
CA PHE A 513 -19.54 -23.08 -22.07
C PHE A 513 -20.07 -24.21 -21.16
N GLU A 514 -19.19 -24.79 -20.33
CA GLU A 514 -19.54 -25.88 -19.42
C GLU A 514 -20.66 -25.55 -18.42
N ARG A 515 -20.78 -24.28 -18.03
CA ARG A 515 -21.90 -23.81 -17.18
C ARG A 515 -23.22 -23.66 -17.91
N ARG A 516 -23.19 -23.50 -19.23
CA ARG A 516 -24.38 -23.28 -20.06
C ARG A 516 -24.86 -24.56 -20.73
N ASP A 517 -24.01 -25.53 -20.90
CA ASP A 517 -24.31 -26.89 -21.35
C ASP A 517 -24.98 -27.62 -20.18
N ILE A 518 -26.31 -27.45 -20.08
CA ILE A 518 -27.11 -27.89 -18.92
C ILE A 518 -27.33 -29.40 -18.97
N ASP A 519 -27.52 -29.95 -20.18
CA ASP A 519 -27.76 -31.38 -20.39
C ASP A 519 -26.43 -32.17 -20.61
N GLN A 520 -25.28 -31.46 -20.64
CA GLN A 520 -23.93 -32.01 -20.77
C GLN A 520 -23.71 -32.83 -22.05
N ASP A 521 -24.39 -32.44 -23.13
CA ASP A 521 -24.25 -33.09 -24.44
C ASP A 521 -23.00 -32.63 -25.22
N GLY A 522 -22.27 -31.65 -24.70
CA GLY A 522 -21.06 -31.09 -25.30
C GLY A 522 -21.31 -30.01 -26.35
N LYS A 523 -22.54 -29.51 -26.46
CA LYS A 523 -22.98 -28.43 -27.36
C LYS A 523 -23.88 -27.48 -26.60
N LEU A 524 -24.05 -26.24 -27.10
CA LEU A 524 -25.06 -25.34 -26.59
C LEU A 524 -26.20 -25.21 -27.62
N SER A 525 -27.37 -25.64 -27.26
CA SER A 525 -28.59 -25.29 -27.97
C SER A 525 -28.82 -23.77 -27.93
N LYS A 526 -29.63 -23.27 -28.84
CA LYS A 526 -30.00 -21.85 -28.86
C LYS A 526 -30.68 -21.43 -27.54
N GLU A 527 -31.48 -22.30 -26.95
CA GLU A 527 -32.13 -22.03 -25.66
C GLU A 527 -31.14 -21.92 -24.49
N GLU A 528 -30.18 -22.81 -24.41
CA GLU A 528 -29.12 -22.79 -23.40
C GLU A 528 -28.22 -21.56 -23.54
N PHE A 529 -27.88 -21.22 -24.79
CA PHE A 529 -27.07 -20.02 -25.07
C PHE A 529 -27.82 -18.74 -24.66
N LEU A 530 -29.13 -18.62 -24.94
CA LEU A 530 -29.94 -17.44 -24.62
C LEU A 530 -30.20 -17.29 -23.12
N LYS A 531 -30.20 -18.39 -22.37
CA LYS A 531 -30.50 -18.39 -20.93
C LYS A 531 -29.42 -17.64 -20.14
N GLY A 532 -29.81 -16.60 -19.41
CA GLY A 532 -28.91 -15.84 -18.56
C GLY A 532 -27.93 -14.91 -19.30
N GLN A 533 -28.30 -14.47 -20.52
CA GLN A 533 -27.56 -13.42 -21.25
C GLN A 533 -27.84 -12.05 -20.62
N SER A 534 -26.77 -11.24 -20.47
CA SER A 534 -26.86 -9.86 -19.98
C SER A 534 -27.53 -8.89 -20.98
N ASP A 535 -27.63 -9.30 -22.22
CA ASP A 535 -28.23 -8.53 -23.31
C ASP A 535 -29.11 -9.45 -24.17
N PRO A 536 -30.38 -9.65 -23.76
CA PRO A 536 -31.33 -10.57 -24.41
C PRO A 536 -31.69 -10.17 -25.85
N GLU A 537 -31.70 -8.88 -26.18
CA GLU A 537 -32.09 -8.40 -27.51
C GLU A 537 -31.02 -8.75 -28.59
N MET A 538 -29.71 -8.64 -28.24
CA MET A 538 -28.62 -8.94 -29.15
C MET A 538 -28.16 -10.41 -29.11
N ALA A 539 -28.62 -11.17 -28.15
CA ALA A 539 -28.17 -12.55 -27.96
C ALA A 539 -28.54 -13.50 -29.14
N PRO A 540 -29.72 -13.41 -29.76
CA PRO A 540 -30.04 -14.24 -30.94
C PRO A 540 -29.11 -13.97 -32.14
N ALA A 541 -28.78 -12.71 -32.40
CA ALA A 541 -27.86 -12.34 -33.47
C ALA A 541 -26.44 -12.84 -33.20
N ARG A 542 -26.00 -12.83 -31.93
CA ARG A 542 -24.71 -13.40 -31.51
C ARG A 542 -24.67 -14.91 -31.67
N PHE A 543 -25.73 -15.62 -31.34
CA PHE A 543 -25.84 -17.06 -31.55
C PHE A 543 -25.59 -17.40 -33.03
N THR A 544 -26.36 -16.79 -33.93
CA THR A 544 -26.23 -16.98 -35.40
C THR A 544 -24.84 -16.65 -35.93
N LYS A 545 -24.17 -15.63 -35.33
CA LYS A 545 -22.79 -15.26 -35.69
C LYS A 545 -21.77 -16.31 -35.24
N PHE A 546 -22.03 -16.99 -34.12
CA PHE A 546 -21.11 -17.95 -33.52
C PHE A 546 -21.30 -19.36 -34.09
N ASP A 547 -22.48 -19.70 -34.54
CA ASP A 547 -22.81 -20.93 -35.28
C ASP A 547 -22.29 -20.83 -36.71
N VAL A 548 -20.99 -21.15 -36.87
CA VAL A 548 -20.26 -20.99 -38.14
C VAL A 548 -20.67 -22.07 -39.13
N ASN A 549 -20.97 -23.27 -38.67
CA ASN A 549 -21.36 -24.42 -39.50
C ASN A 549 -22.85 -24.47 -39.77
N GLN A 550 -23.66 -23.58 -39.13
CA GLN A 550 -25.12 -23.44 -39.25
C GLN A 550 -25.88 -24.74 -38.94
N ASP A 551 -25.42 -25.53 -37.99
CA ASP A 551 -26.05 -26.76 -37.53
C ASP A 551 -27.12 -26.51 -36.43
N GLY A 552 -27.28 -25.27 -36.00
CA GLY A 552 -28.26 -24.85 -34.97
C GLY A 552 -27.79 -25.05 -33.54
N PHE A 553 -26.54 -25.43 -33.33
CA PHE A 553 -25.85 -25.60 -32.03
C PHE A 553 -24.54 -24.85 -32.04
N LEU A 554 -24.01 -24.56 -30.86
CA LEU A 554 -22.64 -24.06 -30.72
C LEU A 554 -21.76 -25.16 -30.12
N SER A 555 -20.82 -25.66 -30.90
CA SER A 555 -19.76 -26.49 -30.36
C SER A 555 -18.89 -25.68 -29.40
N ARG A 556 -18.16 -26.35 -28.50
CA ARG A 556 -17.22 -25.69 -27.58
C ARG A 556 -16.19 -24.83 -28.34
N ASN A 557 -15.75 -25.29 -29.50
CA ASN A 557 -14.80 -24.54 -30.34
C ASN A 557 -15.43 -23.26 -30.93
N GLU A 558 -16.63 -23.32 -31.43
CA GLU A 558 -17.35 -22.15 -31.97
C GLU A 558 -17.62 -21.12 -30.90
N PHE A 559 -18.09 -21.56 -29.71
CA PHE A 559 -18.35 -20.65 -28.60
C PHE A 559 -17.08 -20.00 -28.07
N VAL A 560 -15.97 -20.73 -27.95
CA VAL A 560 -14.70 -20.23 -27.42
C VAL A 560 -14.00 -19.33 -28.45
N SER A 561 -13.96 -19.73 -29.72
CA SER A 561 -13.23 -19.01 -30.78
C SER A 561 -13.93 -17.73 -31.24
N SER A 562 -15.26 -17.69 -31.22
CA SER A 562 -16.04 -16.52 -31.67
C SER A 562 -15.88 -15.27 -30.80
N GLY A 563 -15.23 -15.35 -29.64
CA GLY A 563 -14.88 -14.22 -28.77
C GLY A 563 -13.49 -13.63 -28.99
N ALA A 564 -12.68 -14.21 -29.85
CA ALA A 564 -11.40 -13.61 -30.24
C ALA A 564 -11.68 -12.44 -31.21
N LYS A 565 -11.22 -11.22 -30.88
CA LYS A 565 -11.19 -10.12 -31.86
C LYS A 565 -10.26 -10.53 -32.99
N PRO A 566 -10.58 -10.19 -34.28
CA PRO A 566 -9.72 -10.46 -35.41
C PRO A 566 -8.37 -9.76 -35.24
#